data_3cfd2866caea3ed46f729ec467303306
#
_entry.id   3cfd2866caea3ed46f729ec467303306
#
_cell.length_a   1.000
_cell.length_b   1.000
_cell.length_c   1.000
_cell.angle_alpha   90.00
_cell.angle_beta   90.00
_cell.angle_gamma   90.00
#
_symmetry.space_group_name_H-M   'P 1'
#
loop_
_entity.id
_entity.type
_entity.pdbx_description
1 polymer ?
#
loop_
_entity_poly.entity_id
_entity_poly.type
_entity_poly.pdbx_seq_one_letter_code
_entity_poly.pdbx_strand_id
1 'polypeptide(L)'
;MLIVYFAIAANRVIVDSITNQVSIIDLFEHLKSSAFPVLVPKLTLLFYVSRDKGDPDTKDLSVVCKLNEAEIFKVDVKVDFKGEDSTRVVLGVDGLTLKEKGILQVFLMDQDQSLGVLDLAVEHHLKA
;
A
#
# COMPACT_ATOMS: atom_id res chain seq x y z
N MET A 1 14.74 -12.48 7.07
CA MET A 1 14.20 -11.70 5.94
C MET A 1 12.71 -11.47 6.14
N LEU A 2 12.25 -10.25 5.92
CA LEU A 2 10.83 -9.94 6.04
C LEU A 2 10.05 -10.49 4.86
N ILE A 3 8.82 -10.94 5.14
CA ILE A 3 7.91 -11.49 4.14
C ILE A 3 6.60 -10.70 4.17
N VAL A 4 6.14 -10.27 3.02
CA VAL A 4 4.82 -9.64 2.87
C VAL A 4 3.81 -10.73 2.51
N TYR A 5 2.88 -11.00 3.42
CA TYR A 5 1.83 -12.01 3.17
C TYR A 5 0.74 -11.49 2.24
N PHE A 6 0.37 -10.22 2.41
CA PHE A 6 -0.59 -9.60 1.52
C PHE A 6 -0.41 -8.08 1.56
N ALA A 7 -0.87 -7.44 0.50
CA ALA A 7 -0.91 -6.00 0.35
C ALA A 7 -2.24 -5.63 -0.30
N ILE A 8 -2.90 -4.64 0.26
CA ILE A 8 -4.17 -4.14 -0.28
C ILE A 8 -4.20 -2.61 -0.26
N ALA A 9 -5.07 -2.07 -1.10
CA ALA A 9 -5.42 -0.66 -1.09
C ALA A 9 -6.92 -0.53 -0.89
N ALA A 10 -7.34 0.39 -0.02
CA ALA A 10 -8.74 0.60 0.30
C ALA A 10 -8.98 2.08 0.59
N ASN A 11 -10.25 2.48 0.62
CA ASN A 11 -10.59 3.84 1.04
C ASN A 11 -10.17 4.05 2.49
N ARG A 12 -10.53 3.11 3.36
CA ARG A 12 -10.20 3.15 4.79
C ARG A 12 -9.86 1.78 5.35
N VAL A 13 -8.93 1.81 6.30
CA VAL A 13 -8.60 0.65 7.13
C VAL A 13 -8.81 1.06 8.58
N ILE A 14 -9.62 0.30 9.30
CA ILE A 14 -9.96 0.58 10.70
C ILE A 14 -9.42 -0.56 11.56
N VAL A 15 -8.69 -0.22 12.61
CA VAL A 15 -8.20 -1.19 13.58
C VAL A 15 -8.99 -1.01 14.86
N ASP A 16 -9.68 -2.07 15.32
CA ASP A 16 -10.39 -2.05 16.58
C ASP A 16 -9.39 -2.05 17.73
N SER A 17 -9.49 -1.05 18.62
CA SER A 17 -8.54 -0.89 19.71
C SER A 17 -8.66 -1.96 20.79
N ILE A 18 -9.79 -2.65 20.86
CA ILE A 18 -10.04 -3.69 21.86
C ILE A 18 -9.64 -5.06 21.33
N THR A 19 -10.14 -5.43 20.14
CA THR A 19 -9.92 -6.75 19.57
C THR A 19 -8.69 -6.85 18.69
N ASN A 20 -8.13 -5.71 18.28
CA ASN A 20 -7.04 -5.60 17.30
C ASN A 20 -7.40 -6.17 15.92
N GLN A 21 -8.69 -6.30 15.64
CA GLN A 21 -9.17 -6.75 14.35
C GLN A 21 -9.20 -5.61 13.36
N VAL A 22 -8.98 -5.95 12.08
CA VAL A 22 -8.92 -4.99 10.99
C VAL A 22 -10.20 -5.05 10.19
N SER A 23 -10.80 -3.88 9.95
CA SER A 23 -11.91 -3.73 9.01
C SER A 23 -11.44 -2.93 7.81
N ILE A 24 -11.77 -3.43 6.62
CA ILE A 24 -11.37 -2.82 5.36
C ILE A 24 -12.63 -2.29 4.70
N ILE A 25 -12.63 -0.98 4.38
CA ILE A 25 -13.78 -0.31 3.79
C ILE A 25 -13.42 0.13 2.39
N ASP A 26 -14.23 -0.31 1.42
CA ASP A 26 -14.08 0.01 0.00
C ASP A 26 -12.71 -0.39 -0.54
N LEU A 27 -12.49 -1.70 -0.61
CA LEU A 27 -11.29 -2.27 -1.19
C LEU A 27 -11.18 -1.89 -2.67
N PHE A 28 -10.03 -1.36 -3.06
CA PHE A 28 -9.74 -1.08 -4.46
C PHE A 28 -9.19 -2.34 -5.15
N GLU A 29 -9.96 -2.92 -6.04
CA GLU A 29 -9.50 -3.98 -6.93
C GLU A 29 -8.89 -3.39 -8.19
N HIS A 30 -9.43 -2.25 -8.61
CA HIS A 30 -8.96 -1.45 -9.74
C HIS A 30 -9.45 -0.01 -9.53
N LEU A 31 -8.87 0.91 -10.28
CA LEU A 31 -9.28 2.31 -10.27
C LEU A 31 -9.80 2.66 -11.66
N LYS A 32 -11.02 3.20 -11.73
CA LYS A 32 -11.66 3.58 -12.98
C LYS A 32 -12.02 5.05 -12.99
N SER A 33 -11.80 5.72 -14.10
CA SER A 33 -12.19 7.11 -14.26
C SER A 33 -12.61 7.40 -15.70
N SER A 34 -13.57 8.31 -15.86
CA SER A 34 -14.00 8.78 -17.18
C SER A 34 -13.06 9.84 -17.76
N ALA A 35 -12.22 10.42 -16.94
CA ALA A 35 -11.30 11.50 -17.35
C ALA A 35 -10.00 11.43 -16.58
N PHE A 36 -8.90 11.85 -17.20
CA PHE A 36 -7.58 11.99 -16.58
C PHE A 36 -7.06 13.42 -16.82
N PRO A 37 -6.29 13.99 -15.90
CA PRO A 37 -5.89 13.40 -14.62
C PRO A 37 -7.06 13.22 -13.66
N VAL A 38 -6.97 12.23 -12.80
CA VAL A 38 -7.98 11.98 -11.78
C VAL A 38 -7.36 12.07 -10.39
N LEU A 39 -8.09 12.67 -9.47
CA LEU A 39 -7.70 12.75 -8.06
C LEU A 39 -8.39 11.62 -7.29
N VAL A 40 -7.59 10.82 -6.59
CA VAL A 40 -8.08 9.87 -5.60
C VAL A 40 -7.95 10.57 -4.25
N PRO A 41 -9.06 11.03 -3.65
CA PRO A 41 -8.98 11.87 -2.45
C PRO A 41 -8.35 11.16 -1.26
N LYS A 42 -8.61 9.87 -1.14
CA LYS A 42 -8.11 9.07 -0.02
C LYS A 42 -7.84 7.65 -0.44
N LEU A 43 -6.64 7.19 -0.15
CA LEU A 43 -6.20 5.83 -0.38
C LEU A 43 -5.42 5.36 0.84
N THR A 44 -5.78 4.20 1.38
CA THR A 44 -5.05 3.61 2.50
C THR A 44 -4.43 2.31 2.03
N LEU A 45 -3.12 2.19 2.25
CA LEU A 45 -2.34 1.00 1.92
C LEU A 45 -2.14 0.17 3.17
N LEU A 46 -2.35 -1.12 3.07
CA LEU A 46 -2.13 -2.07 4.16
C LEU A 46 -1.23 -3.18 3.68
N PHE A 47 -0.11 -3.36 4.37
CA PHE A 47 0.80 -4.50 4.17
C PHE A 47 0.81 -5.33 5.44
N TYR A 48 0.66 -6.62 5.31
CA TYR A 48 0.82 -7.55 6.41
C TYR A 48 2.18 -8.23 6.28
N VAL A 49 3.05 -8.00 7.26
CA VAL A 49 4.47 -8.34 7.19
C VAL A 49 4.84 -9.28 8.33
N SER A 50 5.64 -10.30 8.03
CA SER A 50 6.22 -11.15 9.06
C SER A 50 7.74 -11.13 9.00
N ARG A 51 8.36 -11.54 10.09
CA ARG A 51 9.81 -11.65 10.21
C ARG A 51 10.22 -13.06 10.59
N ASP A 52 11.46 -13.40 10.25
CA ASP A 52 12.09 -14.64 10.68
C ASP A 52 12.79 -14.44 12.02
N LYS A 53 13.15 -15.55 12.68
CA LYS A 53 14.03 -15.53 13.85
C LYS A 53 15.36 -14.88 13.46
N GLY A 54 15.81 -13.94 14.25
CA GLY A 54 17.03 -13.21 13.98
C GLY A 54 16.82 -11.88 13.27
N ASP A 55 15.66 -11.64 12.70
CA ASP A 55 15.32 -10.32 12.19
C ASP A 55 15.12 -9.33 13.34
N PRO A 56 15.49 -8.08 13.17
CA PRO A 56 15.32 -7.08 14.22
C PRO A 56 13.84 -6.80 14.51
N ASP A 57 13.57 -6.31 15.73
CA ASP A 57 12.22 -5.95 16.16
C ASP A 57 11.69 -4.72 15.43
N THR A 58 12.59 -3.85 15.00
CA THR A 58 12.26 -2.66 14.20
C THR A 58 13.04 -2.67 12.91
N LYS A 59 12.43 -2.17 11.84
CA LYS A 59 13.05 -2.09 10.52
C LYS A 59 12.61 -0.82 9.80
N ASP A 60 13.55 -0.14 9.18
CA ASP A 60 13.25 1.00 8.32
C ASP A 60 13.01 0.50 6.90
N LEU A 61 11.83 0.76 6.39
CA LEU A 61 11.41 0.40 5.04
C LEU A 61 10.95 1.65 4.30
N SER A 62 10.63 1.48 3.03
CA SER A 62 10.00 2.56 2.25
C SER A 62 8.87 2.02 1.41
N VAL A 63 7.88 2.88 1.18
CA VAL A 63 6.78 2.61 0.27
C VAL A 63 6.99 3.47 -0.97
N VAL A 64 7.08 2.81 -2.12
CA VAL A 64 7.30 3.48 -3.42
C VAL A 64 6.09 3.22 -4.29
N CYS A 65 5.49 4.27 -4.80
CA CYS A 65 4.34 4.19 -5.70
C CYS A 65 4.73 4.66 -7.09
N LYS A 66 4.43 3.84 -8.09
CA LYS A 66 4.74 4.12 -9.49
C LYS A 66 3.50 3.96 -10.34
N LEU A 67 3.32 4.84 -11.31
CA LEU A 67 2.32 4.70 -12.36
C LEU A 67 3.04 4.54 -13.69
N ASN A 68 2.81 3.41 -14.37
CA ASN A 68 3.50 3.10 -15.63
C ASN A 68 5.01 3.28 -15.52
N GLU A 69 5.58 2.76 -14.41
CA GLU A 69 7.01 2.78 -14.09
C GLU A 69 7.56 4.15 -13.68
N ALA A 70 6.75 5.20 -13.72
CA ALA A 70 7.16 6.52 -13.25
C ALA A 70 6.80 6.68 -11.77
N GLU A 71 7.79 7.06 -10.95
CA GLU A 71 7.57 7.24 -9.51
C GLU A 71 6.65 8.43 -9.25
N ILE A 72 5.61 8.19 -8.44
CA ILE A 72 4.70 9.24 -7.98
C ILE A 72 5.14 9.74 -6.61
N PHE A 73 5.42 8.82 -5.68
CA PHE A 73 5.90 9.17 -4.34
C PHE A 73 6.76 8.07 -3.74
N LYS A 74 7.55 8.46 -2.77
CA LYS A 74 8.33 7.55 -1.92
C LYS A 74 8.25 8.06 -0.49
N VAL A 75 7.88 7.19 0.43
CA VAL A 75 7.72 7.52 1.85
C VAL A 75 8.48 6.51 2.68
N ASP A 76 9.26 6.99 3.63
CA ASP A 76 9.94 6.12 4.59
C ASP A 76 8.96 5.74 5.69
N VAL A 77 8.95 4.45 6.03
CA VAL A 77 8.10 3.91 7.10
C VAL A 77 8.95 3.08 8.04
N LYS A 78 8.65 3.15 9.32
CA LYS A 78 9.30 2.33 10.32
C LYS A 78 8.34 1.23 10.76
N VAL A 79 8.79 -0.02 10.64
CA VAL A 79 8.02 -1.18 11.07
C VAL A 79 8.51 -1.58 12.45
N ASP A 80 7.58 -1.66 13.40
CA ASP A 80 7.85 -2.10 14.75
C ASP A 80 7.00 -3.34 15.05
N PHE A 81 7.66 -4.48 15.21
CA PHE A 81 7.00 -5.74 15.48
C PHE A 81 6.54 -5.87 16.93
N LYS A 82 7.07 -5.05 17.84
CA LYS A 82 6.70 -5.06 19.27
C LYS A 82 6.82 -6.45 19.90
N GLY A 83 7.89 -7.17 19.53
CA GLY A 83 8.14 -8.51 20.01
C GLY A 83 7.34 -9.61 19.32
N GLU A 84 6.44 -9.27 18.40
CA GLU A 84 5.64 -10.26 17.68
C GLU A 84 6.34 -10.69 16.38
N ASP A 85 5.85 -11.81 15.81
CA ASP A 85 6.41 -12.35 14.57
C ASP A 85 5.86 -11.66 13.33
N SER A 86 4.74 -10.98 13.45
CA SER A 86 4.08 -10.29 12.33
C SER A 86 3.44 -8.99 12.78
N THR A 87 3.28 -8.08 11.84
CA THR A 87 2.63 -6.81 12.09
C THR A 87 2.05 -6.23 10.80
N ARG A 88 1.34 -5.14 10.93
CA ARG A 88 0.74 -4.40 9.83
C ARG A 88 1.49 -3.08 9.60
N VAL A 89 1.62 -2.74 8.33
CA VAL A 89 2.06 -1.41 7.92
C VAL A 89 0.86 -0.75 7.26
N VAL A 90 0.38 0.34 7.84
CA VAL A 90 -0.77 1.08 7.33
C VAL A 90 -0.30 2.48 6.96
N LEU A 91 -0.52 2.84 5.70
CA LEU A 91 -0.12 4.16 5.18
C LEU A 91 -1.32 4.84 4.53
N GLY A 92 -1.73 5.98 5.09
CA GLY A 92 -2.74 6.82 4.47
C GLY A 92 -2.12 7.76 3.44
N VAL A 93 -2.71 7.80 2.26
CA VAL A 93 -2.30 8.71 1.19
C VAL A 93 -3.48 9.62 0.87
N ASP A 94 -3.31 10.92 1.11
CA ASP A 94 -4.33 11.91 0.83
C ASP A 94 -3.98 12.63 -0.48
N GLY A 95 -4.92 12.64 -1.41
CA GLY A 95 -4.77 13.41 -2.64
C GLY A 95 -3.81 12.79 -3.65
N LEU A 96 -4.00 11.52 -4.00
CA LEU A 96 -3.22 10.88 -5.05
C LEU A 96 -3.76 11.28 -6.43
N THR A 97 -2.91 11.88 -7.25
CA THR A 97 -3.27 12.26 -8.63
C THR A 97 -2.69 11.26 -9.61
N LEU A 98 -3.57 10.70 -10.44
CA LEU A 98 -3.20 9.77 -11.51
C LEU A 98 -3.34 10.48 -12.86
N LYS A 99 -2.24 10.62 -13.58
CA LYS A 99 -2.19 11.39 -14.83
C LYS A 99 -2.83 10.65 -15.99
N GLU A 100 -2.75 9.34 -16.01
CA GLU A 100 -3.16 8.52 -17.14
C GLU A 100 -3.56 7.12 -16.68
N LYS A 101 -4.18 6.38 -17.59
CA LYS A 101 -4.47 4.96 -17.36
C LYS A 101 -3.19 4.12 -17.40
N GLY A 102 -3.25 2.93 -16.85
CA GLY A 102 -2.14 1.99 -16.86
C GLY A 102 -2.12 1.12 -15.63
N ILE A 103 -0.94 0.85 -15.11
CA ILE A 103 -0.75 0.04 -13.91
C ILE A 103 -0.12 0.88 -12.82
N LEU A 104 -0.84 0.97 -11.70
CA LEU A 104 -0.33 1.57 -10.48
C LEU A 104 0.33 0.46 -9.66
N GLN A 105 1.59 0.63 -9.32
CA GLN A 105 2.35 -0.33 -8.53
C GLN A 105 2.78 0.31 -7.23
N VAL A 106 2.56 -0.40 -6.13
CA VAL A 106 3.00 0.03 -4.81
C VAL A 106 3.94 -1.03 -4.27
N PHE A 107 5.17 -0.62 -4.02
CA PHE A 107 6.23 -1.50 -3.54
C PHE A 107 6.50 -1.24 -2.07
N LEU A 108 6.67 -2.30 -1.30
CA LEU A 108 7.29 -2.20 0.02
C LEU A 108 8.75 -2.59 -0.14
N MET A 109 9.65 -1.65 0.13
CA MET A 109 11.07 -1.79 -0.16
C MET A 109 11.89 -1.87 1.12
N ASP A 110 12.86 -2.78 1.13
CA ASP A 110 13.95 -2.79 2.09
C ASP A 110 15.21 -2.38 1.33
N GLN A 111 15.57 -1.09 1.44
CA GLN A 111 16.62 -0.48 0.63
C GLN A 111 16.34 -0.69 -0.86
N ASP A 112 17.18 -1.42 -1.59
CA ASP A 112 17.00 -1.65 -3.02
C ASP A 112 16.19 -2.92 -3.33
N GLN A 113 15.78 -3.66 -2.30
CA GLN A 113 15.06 -4.92 -2.46
C GLN A 113 13.57 -4.74 -2.27
N SER A 114 12.78 -5.20 -3.24
CA SER A 114 11.32 -5.25 -3.10
C SER A 114 10.92 -6.45 -2.24
N LEU A 115 10.18 -6.19 -1.18
CA LEU A 115 9.61 -7.23 -0.33
C LEU A 115 8.25 -7.69 -0.83
N GLY A 116 7.56 -6.84 -1.56
CA GLY A 116 6.26 -7.13 -2.12
C GLY A 116 5.76 -5.99 -2.97
N VAL A 117 4.84 -6.30 -3.86
CA VAL A 117 4.23 -5.31 -4.76
C VAL A 117 2.73 -5.51 -4.81
N LEU A 118 2.02 -4.40 -4.81
CA LEU A 118 0.58 -4.35 -5.06
C LEU A 118 0.36 -3.70 -6.41
N ASP A 119 -0.30 -4.41 -7.32
CA ASP A 119 -0.64 -3.90 -8.64
C ASP A 119 -2.13 -3.56 -8.69
N LEU A 120 -2.43 -2.35 -9.18
CA LEU A 120 -3.80 -1.92 -9.42
C LEU A 120 -3.93 -1.42 -10.85
N ALA A 121 -4.87 -1.98 -11.60
CA ALA A 121 -5.20 -1.48 -12.92
C ALA A 121 -5.89 -0.12 -12.81
N VAL A 122 -5.39 0.86 -13.53
CA VAL A 122 -6.00 2.18 -13.66
C VAL A 122 -6.62 2.25 -15.06
N GLU A 123 -7.94 2.28 -15.10
CA GLU A 123 -8.68 2.11 -16.34
C GLU A 123 -9.49 3.33 -16.70
N HIS A 124 -9.56 3.58 -18.00
CA HIS A 124 -10.48 4.58 -18.56
C HIS A 124 -11.84 3.94 -18.72
N HIS A 125 -12.86 4.53 -18.09
CA HIS A 125 -14.22 4.04 -18.15
C HIS A 125 -15.09 5.08 -18.83
N LEU A 126 -15.61 4.72 -20.01
CA LEU A 126 -16.53 5.58 -20.74
C LEU A 126 -17.89 5.51 -20.03
N LYS A 127 -18.45 6.68 -19.74
CA LYS A 127 -19.82 6.76 -19.28
C LYS A 127 -20.75 6.35 -20.42
N ALA A 128 -21.56 5.37 -20.14
CA ALA A 128 -22.65 5.02 -21.06
C ALA A 128 -23.71 6.13 -21.08
#